data_1024f0f018313556c0f7c337b5676449
#
_entry.id   1024f0f018313556c0f7c337b5676449
#
_cell.length_a   1.000
_cell.length_b   1.000
_cell.length_c   1.000
_cell.angle_alpha   90.00
_cell.angle_beta   90.00
_cell.angle_gamma   90.00
#
_symmetry.space_group_name_H-M   'P 1'
#
loop_
_entity.id
_entity.type
_entity.pdbx_description
1 polymer ?
#
loop_
_entity_poly.entity_id
_entity_poly.type
_entity_poly.pdbx_seq_one_letter_code
_entity_poly.pdbx_strand_id
1 'polypeptide(L)'
;METYFGKPDENNLSDDINEAVMRSVICNIRVLLTDKDNYEARSELAWASAMAENGILKIGKVTDFQCHMIEHQLGAYTNCNHGAGLAVIHPVLYRHLLPANTARFARFAQNVWGIDPAGKSELKL
;
A
#
# COMPACT_ATOMS: atom_id res chain seq x y z
N MET A 1 1.08 -2.94 -0.40
CA MET A 1 -0.03 -2.66 0.57
C MET A 1 -0.57 -3.95 1.21
N GLU A 2 -1.03 -4.96 0.48
CA GLU A 2 -1.65 -6.15 1.10
C GLU A 2 -0.72 -6.85 2.11
N THR A 3 0.58 -6.89 1.84
CA THR A 3 1.56 -7.43 2.80
C THR A 3 1.56 -6.65 4.13
N TYR A 4 1.45 -5.34 4.07
CA TYR A 4 1.39 -4.48 5.26
C TYR A 4 0.15 -4.75 6.12
N PHE A 5 -0.98 -5.02 5.49
CA PHE A 5 -2.24 -5.36 6.18
C PHE A 5 -2.36 -6.85 6.54
N GLY A 6 -1.34 -7.65 6.27
CA GLY A 6 -1.27 -9.06 6.66
C GLY A 6 -1.00 -9.29 8.14
N LYS A 7 -1.16 -10.52 8.58
CA LYS A 7 -0.90 -10.95 9.98
C LYS A 7 0.59 -11.23 10.22
N PRO A 8 1.12 -11.14 11.45
CA PRO A 8 0.40 -10.70 12.65
C PRO A 8 0.13 -9.20 12.65
N ASP A 9 -0.71 -8.75 13.58
CA ASP A 9 -1.05 -7.32 13.72
C ASP A 9 0.02 -6.55 14.51
N GLU A 10 0.87 -7.26 15.26
CA GLU A 10 2.01 -6.67 15.95
C GLU A 10 3.01 -6.09 14.96
N ASN A 11 3.53 -4.92 15.30
CA ASN A 11 4.49 -4.23 14.47
C ASN A 11 5.82 -4.97 14.43
N ASN A 12 6.40 -5.03 13.25
CA ASN A 12 7.73 -5.60 13.04
C ASN A 12 8.53 -4.75 12.04
N LEU A 13 9.79 -5.10 11.84
CA LEU A 13 10.68 -4.38 10.92
C LEU A 13 10.14 -4.34 9.48
N SER A 14 9.46 -5.40 9.04
CA SER A 14 8.85 -5.41 7.71
C SER A 14 7.76 -4.35 7.57
N ASP A 15 7.04 -4.02 8.64
CA ASP A 15 6.06 -2.92 8.61
C ASP A 15 6.74 -1.57 8.42
N ASP A 16 7.84 -1.31 9.13
CA ASP A 16 8.57 -0.05 9.00
C ASP A 16 9.16 0.12 7.58
N ILE A 17 9.68 -0.96 7.01
CA ILE A 17 10.18 -0.97 5.61
C ILE A 17 9.01 -0.75 4.63
N ASN A 18 7.87 -1.41 4.83
CA ASN A 18 6.67 -1.21 4.01
C ASN A 18 6.23 0.26 4.02
N GLU A 19 6.18 0.88 5.19
CA GLU A 19 5.81 2.28 5.36
C GLU A 19 6.78 3.21 4.63
N ALA A 20 8.09 2.96 4.74
CA ALA A 20 9.11 3.72 4.04
C ALA A 20 8.96 3.62 2.52
N VAL A 21 8.76 2.40 1.99
CA VAL A 21 8.52 2.17 0.55
C VAL A 21 7.26 2.88 0.09
N MET A 22 6.16 2.79 0.83
CA MET A 22 4.91 3.47 0.47
C MET A 22 5.06 5.00 0.47
N ARG A 23 5.76 5.59 1.44
CA ARG A 23 6.05 7.03 1.45
C ARG A 23 6.89 7.45 0.25
N SER A 24 7.94 6.68 -0.08
CA SER A 24 8.77 6.94 -1.27
C SER A 24 7.94 6.93 -2.55
N VAL A 25 7.07 5.92 -2.72
CA VAL A 25 6.17 5.85 -3.89
C VAL A 25 5.25 7.07 -3.96
N ILE A 26 4.61 7.45 -2.85
CA ILE A 26 3.67 8.60 -2.81
C ILE A 26 4.39 9.90 -3.17
N CYS A 27 5.60 10.13 -2.65
CA CYS A 27 6.38 11.33 -2.94
C CYS A 27 6.79 11.38 -4.41
N ASN A 28 7.36 10.30 -4.92
CA ASN A 28 7.93 10.29 -6.27
C ASN A 28 6.86 10.27 -7.37
N ILE A 29 5.72 9.59 -7.16
CA ILE A 29 4.64 9.64 -8.14
C ILE A 29 4.05 11.05 -8.29
N ARG A 30 4.03 11.85 -7.22
CA ARG A 30 3.59 13.26 -7.29
C ARG A 30 4.51 14.10 -8.17
N VAL A 31 5.82 13.87 -8.11
CA VAL A 31 6.77 14.52 -9.00
C VAL A 31 6.47 14.17 -10.45
N LEU A 32 6.23 12.88 -10.75
CA LEU A 32 5.95 12.42 -12.11
C LEU A 32 4.60 12.89 -12.67
N LEU A 33 3.68 13.35 -11.85
CA LEU A 33 2.44 13.99 -12.33
C LEU A 33 2.70 15.34 -13.01
N THR A 34 3.78 16.00 -12.66
CA THR A 34 4.16 17.31 -13.19
C THR A 34 5.38 17.25 -14.13
N ASP A 35 6.30 16.33 -13.87
CA ASP A 35 7.51 16.11 -14.66
C ASP A 35 7.70 14.62 -14.93
N LYS A 36 7.14 14.15 -16.04
CA LYS A 36 7.11 12.73 -16.42
C LYS A 36 8.50 12.15 -16.72
N ASP A 37 9.45 12.99 -17.06
CA ASP A 37 10.79 12.57 -17.46
C ASP A 37 11.82 12.72 -16.32
N ASN A 38 11.38 13.08 -15.13
CA ASN A 38 12.23 13.22 -13.97
C ASN A 38 12.95 11.90 -13.66
N TYR A 39 14.24 11.87 -13.91
CA TYR A 39 15.07 10.67 -13.78
C TYR A 39 15.12 10.16 -12.32
N GLU A 40 15.30 11.07 -11.37
CA GLU A 40 15.42 10.71 -9.94
C GLU A 40 14.14 10.06 -9.44
N ALA A 41 12.99 10.67 -9.73
CA ALA A 41 11.70 10.12 -9.32
C ALA A 41 11.41 8.75 -9.98
N ARG A 42 11.78 8.56 -11.25
CA ARG A 42 11.67 7.26 -11.93
C ARG A 42 12.59 6.22 -11.32
N SER A 43 13.83 6.60 -11.02
CA SER A 43 14.83 5.71 -10.38
C SER A 43 14.36 5.25 -9.01
N GLU A 44 13.84 6.17 -8.18
CA GLU A 44 13.28 5.87 -6.86
C GLU A 44 12.06 4.94 -6.95
N LEU A 45 11.17 5.16 -7.93
CA LEU A 45 10.02 4.26 -8.12
C LEU A 45 10.44 2.87 -8.62
N ALA A 46 11.45 2.78 -9.47
CA ALA A 46 11.99 1.49 -9.90
C ALA A 46 12.61 0.73 -8.72
N TRP A 47 13.36 1.43 -7.87
CA TRP A 47 13.92 0.87 -6.65
C TRP A 47 12.83 0.42 -5.67
N ALA A 48 11.83 1.27 -5.41
CA ALA A 48 10.69 0.94 -4.56
C ALA A 48 9.92 -0.30 -5.08
N SER A 49 9.75 -0.41 -6.40
CA SER A 49 9.14 -1.59 -7.05
C SER A 49 9.97 -2.86 -6.80
N ALA A 50 11.29 -2.79 -6.99
CA ALA A 50 12.17 -3.92 -6.71
C ALA A 50 12.09 -4.36 -5.23
N MET A 51 12.04 -3.40 -4.30
CA MET A 51 11.87 -3.68 -2.87
C MET A 51 10.52 -4.31 -2.56
N ALA A 52 9.46 -3.88 -3.24
CA ALA A 52 8.11 -4.44 -3.05
C ALA A 52 8.01 -5.90 -3.52
N GLU A 53 8.75 -6.28 -4.58
CA GLU A 53 8.63 -7.59 -5.21
C GLU A 53 9.67 -8.62 -4.75
N ASN A 54 10.81 -8.21 -4.19
CA ASN A 54 11.89 -9.13 -3.82
C ASN A 54 11.62 -10.00 -2.57
N GLY A 55 10.46 -9.85 -1.94
CA GLY A 55 10.03 -10.66 -0.80
C GLY A 55 10.40 -10.08 0.58
N ILE A 56 11.24 -9.05 0.67
CA ILE A 56 11.66 -8.48 1.97
C ILE A 56 10.47 -7.97 2.78
N LEU A 57 9.45 -7.44 2.11
CA LEU A 57 8.24 -6.91 2.76
C LEU A 57 7.31 -8.02 3.31
N LYS A 58 7.58 -9.28 2.99
CA LYS A 58 6.79 -10.44 3.44
C LYS A 58 7.39 -11.14 4.65
N ILE A 59 8.62 -10.77 5.06
CA ILE A 59 9.30 -11.43 6.17
C ILE A 59 8.49 -11.23 7.46
N GLY A 60 8.13 -12.33 8.11
CA GLY A 60 7.30 -12.32 9.31
C GLY A 60 5.83 -11.97 9.09
N LYS A 61 5.34 -12.02 7.84
CA LYS A 61 3.95 -11.71 7.46
C LYS A 61 3.27 -12.88 6.77
N VAL A 62 1.99 -13.04 7.05
CA VAL A 62 1.07 -13.91 6.31
C VAL A 62 0.07 -13.02 5.58
N THR A 63 0.06 -13.12 4.26
CA THR A 63 -0.77 -12.29 3.38
C THR A 63 -1.72 -13.18 2.60
N ASP A 64 -2.99 -12.80 2.53
CA ASP A 64 -4.02 -13.53 1.79
C ASP A 64 -4.22 -13.04 0.34
N PHE A 65 -3.66 -11.88 -0.01
CA PHE A 65 -3.72 -11.28 -1.35
C PHE A 65 -5.16 -11.14 -1.92
N GLN A 66 -6.14 -10.78 -1.09
CA GLN A 66 -7.54 -10.66 -1.49
C GLN A 66 -7.76 -9.72 -2.68
N CYS A 67 -7.11 -8.54 -2.67
CA CYS A 67 -7.19 -7.60 -3.80
C CYS A 67 -6.64 -8.21 -5.08
N HIS A 68 -5.50 -8.90 -5.01
CA HIS A 68 -4.92 -9.58 -6.17
C HIS A 68 -5.82 -10.69 -6.69
N MET A 69 -6.41 -11.51 -5.80
CA MET A 69 -7.32 -12.58 -6.20
C MET A 69 -8.56 -12.05 -6.93
N ILE A 70 -9.13 -10.95 -6.46
CA ILE A 70 -10.28 -10.29 -7.12
C ILE A 70 -9.83 -9.67 -8.45
N GLU A 71 -8.68 -8.98 -8.45
CA GLU A 71 -8.16 -8.31 -9.63
C GLU A 71 -7.84 -9.29 -10.77
N HIS A 72 -7.28 -10.45 -10.46
CA HIS A 72 -7.02 -11.48 -11.48
C HIS A 72 -8.28 -11.88 -12.23
N GLN A 73 -9.43 -11.95 -11.54
CA GLN A 73 -10.72 -12.21 -12.20
C GLN A 73 -11.16 -11.03 -13.06
N LEU A 74 -11.07 -9.80 -12.51
CA LEU A 74 -11.39 -8.58 -13.26
C LEU A 74 -10.52 -8.47 -14.52
N GLY A 75 -9.21 -8.67 -14.40
CA GLY A 75 -8.27 -8.62 -15.50
C GLY A 75 -8.56 -9.66 -16.59
N ALA A 76 -8.93 -10.89 -16.17
CA ALA A 76 -9.29 -11.96 -17.10
C ALA A 76 -10.51 -11.60 -17.98
N TYR A 77 -11.50 -10.89 -17.42
CA TYR A 77 -12.70 -10.48 -18.16
C TYR A 77 -12.53 -9.19 -18.97
N THR A 78 -11.72 -8.25 -18.47
CA THR A 78 -11.67 -6.89 -19.02
C THR A 78 -10.39 -6.59 -19.77
N ASN A 79 -9.37 -7.43 -19.62
CA ASN A 79 -8.03 -7.19 -20.12
C ASN A 79 -7.44 -5.83 -19.65
N CYS A 80 -7.86 -5.36 -18.46
CA CYS A 80 -7.33 -4.12 -17.87
C CYS A 80 -5.88 -4.28 -17.41
N ASN A 81 -5.16 -3.17 -17.34
CA ASN A 81 -3.84 -3.16 -16.73
C ASN A 81 -3.95 -3.57 -15.25
N HIS A 82 -3.08 -4.51 -14.82
CA HIS A 82 -3.08 -5.07 -13.46
C HIS A 82 -3.04 -4.00 -12.36
N GLY A 83 -2.14 -3.03 -12.48
CA GLY A 83 -2.03 -1.94 -11.49
C GLY A 83 -3.28 -1.05 -11.46
N ALA A 84 -3.91 -0.80 -12.62
CA ALA A 84 -5.15 -0.05 -12.70
C ALA A 84 -6.32 -0.83 -12.06
N GLY A 85 -6.40 -2.14 -12.28
CA GLY A 85 -7.37 -3.02 -11.64
C GLY A 85 -7.23 -2.99 -10.12
N LEU A 86 -6.01 -3.14 -9.60
CA LEU A 86 -5.73 -3.03 -8.17
C LEU A 86 -6.10 -1.65 -7.60
N ALA A 87 -5.84 -0.56 -8.33
CA ALA A 87 -6.17 0.79 -7.89
C ALA A 87 -7.67 1.03 -7.71
N VAL A 88 -8.51 0.32 -8.47
CA VAL A 88 -9.97 0.35 -8.31
C VAL A 88 -10.45 -0.52 -7.14
N ILE A 89 -9.85 -1.69 -6.95
CA ILE A 89 -10.31 -2.67 -5.96
C ILE A 89 -9.87 -2.29 -4.54
N HIS A 90 -8.60 -1.85 -4.34
CA HIS A 90 -8.05 -1.57 -3.01
C HIS A 90 -8.91 -0.62 -2.16
N PRO A 91 -9.36 0.55 -2.65
CA PRO A 91 -10.14 1.46 -1.82
C PRO A 91 -11.47 0.86 -1.36
N VAL A 92 -12.09 0.05 -2.21
CA VAL A 92 -13.40 -0.58 -1.91
C VAL A 92 -13.22 -1.68 -0.87
N LEU A 93 -12.26 -2.59 -1.10
CA LEU A 93 -12.00 -3.70 -0.18
C LEU A 93 -11.51 -3.19 1.17
N TYR A 94 -10.58 -2.24 1.19
CA TYR A 94 -10.05 -1.71 2.46
C TYR A 94 -11.09 -0.94 3.26
N ARG A 95 -12.02 -0.25 2.62
CA ARG A 95 -13.17 0.34 3.32
C ARG A 95 -14.03 -0.73 3.99
N HIS A 96 -14.21 -1.88 3.33
CA HIS A 96 -14.93 -3.02 3.90
C HIS A 96 -14.16 -3.65 5.08
N LEU A 97 -12.83 -3.73 4.99
CA LEU A 97 -11.98 -4.34 6.02
C LEU A 97 -11.66 -3.40 7.19
N LEU A 98 -11.86 -2.10 7.05
CA LEU A 98 -11.54 -1.09 8.06
C LEU A 98 -12.07 -1.43 9.46
N PRO A 99 -13.34 -1.85 9.64
CA PRO A 99 -13.86 -2.18 10.97
C PRO A 99 -13.17 -3.38 11.63
N ALA A 100 -12.57 -4.27 10.83
CA ALA A 100 -11.92 -5.47 11.35
C ALA A 100 -10.47 -5.22 11.79
N ASN A 101 -9.84 -4.11 11.37
CA ASN A 101 -8.44 -3.83 11.70
C ASN A 101 -8.15 -2.31 11.79
N THR A 102 -8.95 -1.59 12.56
CA THR A 102 -8.87 -0.13 12.71
C THR A 102 -7.50 0.35 13.15
N ALA A 103 -6.86 -0.34 14.10
CA ALA A 103 -5.53 0.04 14.59
C ALA A 103 -4.46 0.05 13.48
N ARG A 104 -4.48 -0.94 12.57
CA ARG A 104 -3.55 -1.00 11.45
C ARG A 104 -3.82 0.11 10.42
N PHE A 105 -5.09 0.42 10.16
CA PHE A 105 -5.45 1.55 9.30
C PHE A 105 -5.09 2.90 9.93
N ALA A 106 -5.27 3.07 11.24
CA ALA A 106 -4.83 4.26 11.96
C ALA A 106 -3.31 4.46 11.86
N ARG A 107 -2.54 3.39 12.08
CA ARG A 107 -1.08 3.41 11.88
C ARG A 107 -0.70 3.79 10.43
N PHE A 108 -1.38 3.24 9.44
CA PHE A 108 -1.18 3.59 8.04
C PHE A 108 -1.43 5.07 7.77
N ALA A 109 -2.52 5.63 8.31
CA ALA A 109 -2.84 7.04 8.19
C ALA A 109 -1.75 7.93 8.80
N GLN A 110 -1.26 7.58 9.98
CA GLN A 110 -0.20 8.32 10.67
C GLN A 110 1.16 8.20 9.97
N ASN A 111 1.62 6.96 9.77
CA ASN A 111 3.01 6.72 9.38
C ASN A 111 3.25 6.86 7.87
N VAL A 112 2.24 6.66 7.04
CA VAL A 112 2.35 6.76 5.58
C VAL A 112 1.84 8.09 5.06
N TRP A 113 0.71 8.58 5.59
CA TRP A 113 0.08 9.81 5.13
C TRP A 113 0.38 11.03 6.01
N GLY A 114 0.99 10.83 7.19
CA GLY A 114 1.33 11.92 8.11
C GLY A 114 0.10 12.57 8.75
N ILE A 115 -1.01 11.84 8.88
CA ILE A 115 -2.23 12.36 9.48
C ILE A 115 -2.05 12.43 11.00
N ASP A 116 -2.21 13.61 11.58
CA ASP A 116 -2.14 13.81 13.02
C ASP A 116 -3.33 13.12 13.71
N PRO A 117 -3.09 12.19 14.65
CA PRO A 117 -4.14 11.51 15.40
C PRO A 117 -4.78 12.37 16.48
N ALA A 118 -4.20 13.55 16.81
CA ALA A 118 -4.66 14.37 17.92
C ALA A 118 -6.16 14.71 17.82
N GLY A 119 -6.92 14.31 18.83
CA GLY A 119 -8.36 14.56 18.90
C GLY A 119 -9.22 13.72 17.97
N LYS A 120 -8.65 12.71 17.31
CA LYS A 120 -9.39 11.80 16.42
C LYS A 120 -9.45 10.39 17.03
N SER A 121 -10.59 9.72 16.84
CA SER A 121 -10.66 8.27 17.08
C SER A 121 -10.06 7.50 15.90
N GLU A 122 -9.64 6.25 16.11
CA GLU A 122 -9.07 5.40 15.05
C GLU A 122 -9.97 5.30 13.80
N LEU A 123 -11.28 5.38 13.96
CA LEU A 123 -12.23 5.38 12.84
C LEU A 123 -12.31 6.70 12.06
N LYS A 124 -11.67 7.75 12.57
CA LYS A 124 -11.66 9.09 11.94
C LYS A 124 -10.27 9.46 11.37
N LEU A 125 -9.29 8.60 11.53
CA LEU A 125 -7.99 8.70 10.90
C LEU A 125 -8.03 8.09 9.49
#